data_e61dd2ac10f0cab202caa2bb95e7a129
#
_entry.id   e61dd2ac10f0cab202caa2bb95e7a129
#
_cell.length_a   1.000
_cell.length_b   1.000
_cell.length_c   1.000
_cell.angle_alpha   90.00
_cell.angle_beta   90.00
_cell.angle_gamma   90.00
#
_symmetry.space_group_name_H-M   'P 1'
#
loop_
_entity.id
_entity.type
_entity.pdbx_description
1 polymer ?
#
loop_
_entity_poly.entity_id
_entity_poly.type
_entity_poly.pdbx_seq_one_letter_code
_entity_poly.pdbx_strand_id
1 'polypeptide(L)'
;MNRRKFLTSVAALRGAAMFPEPLAQSEQQITHVDTKTSGPLLQSAVVKAAGIRPEGAAPGAKAYVQFNGPTEQLAALASGFVTLEPGAQPHPPHRHPEEEIMIVGGGTGEFFLNGVTTQVKTGDAIFAEANGLHGVRNTGETNMTFYFIKVMGKHAS
;
A
#
# COMPACT_ATOMS: atom_id res chain seq x y z
N MET A 1 58.07 -28.14 -4.83
CA MET A 1 57.65 -26.76 -5.12
C MET A 1 56.12 -26.73 -5.04
N ASN A 2 55.53 -26.42 -3.86
CA ASN A 2 54.10 -26.43 -3.61
C ASN A 2 53.51 -25.01 -3.81
N ARG A 3 52.66 -24.87 -4.83
CA ARG A 3 51.85 -23.63 -5.02
C ARG A 3 50.49 -23.83 -4.29
N ARG A 4 50.34 -23.20 -3.10
CA ARG A 4 49.06 -23.05 -2.43
C ARG A 4 48.24 -21.99 -3.17
N LYS A 5 47.06 -22.40 -3.67
CA LYS A 5 46.05 -21.49 -4.20
C LYS A 5 45.24 -20.97 -3.00
N PHE A 6 45.27 -19.66 -2.73
CA PHE A 6 44.38 -18.99 -1.84
C PHE A 6 43.01 -18.78 -2.55
N LEU A 7 42.00 -19.45 -2.10
CA LEU A 7 40.61 -19.13 -2.43
C LEU A 7 40.15 -18.06 -1.45
N THR A 8 39.98 -16.82 -1.92
CA THR A 8 39.28 -15.76 -1.22
C THR A 8 37.78 -15.93 -1.44
N SER A 9 37.07 -16.42 -0.42
CA SER A 9 35.60 -16.40 -0.38
C SER A 9 35.13 -14.99 -0.11
N VAL A 10 34.51 -14.35 -1.11
CA VAL A 10 33.75 -13.13 -0.92
C VAL A 10 32.37 -13.53 -0.40
N ALA A 11 32.15 -13.36 0.89
CA ALA A 11 30.81 -13.47 1.49
C ALA A 11 30.01 -12.23 1.10
N ALA A 12 29.08 -12.39 0.17
CA ALA A 12 28.07 -11.37 -0.11
C ALA A 12 27.08 -11.30 1.07
N LEU A 13 27.23 -10.27 1.89
CA LEU A 13 26.21 -9.90 2.89
C LEU A 13 24.97 -9.41 2.13
N ARG A 14 23.99 -10.29 1.94
CA ARG A 14 22.64 -9.91 1.55
C ARG A 14 21.95 -9.40 2.82
N GLY A 15 21.89 -8.09 3.00
CA GLY A 15 21.03 -7.44 3.98
C GLY A 15 19.57 -7.65 3.56
N ALA A 16 18.94 -8.72 4.04
CA ALA A 16 17.50 -8.86 3.99
C ALA A 16 16.94 -7.86 5.03
N ALA A 17 16.34 -6.76 4.56
CA ALA A 17 15.47 -5.96 5.41
C ALA A 17 14.28 -6.86 5.79
N MET A 18 14.30 -7.39 6.99
CA MET A 18 13.22 -8.21 7.54
C MET A 18 12.07 -7.29 7.91
N PHE A 19 10.96 -7.34 7.16
CA PHE A 19 9.68 -7.07 7.79
C PHE A 19 9.52 -8.11 8.91
N PRO A 20 9.15 -7.71 10.12
CA PRO A 20 8.88 -8.69 11.17
C PRO A 20 7.78 -9.63 10.68
N GLU A 21 8.00 -10.93 10.87
CA GLU A 21 6.97 -11.95 10.67
C GLU A 21 5.67 -11.52 11.35
N PRO A 22 4.49 -11.82 10.78
CA PRO A 22 3.22 -11.44 11.38
C PRO A 22 3.09 -12.10 12.75
N LEU A 23 3.35 -11.31 13.80
CA LEU A 23 2.95 -11.67 15.15
C LEU A 23 1.44 -11.86 15.15
N ALA A 24 0.98 -12.95 15.77
CA ALA A 24 -0.41 -13.32 15.94
C ALA A 24 -1.30 -12.08 16.19
N GLN A 25 -2.37 -11.97 15.41
CA GLN A 25 -3.32 -10.88 15.37
C GLN A 25 -3.80 -10.50 16.78
N SER A 26 -3.20 -9.48 17.36
CA SER A 26 -3.88 -8.64 18.32
C SER A 26 -4.68 -7.62 17.49
N GLU A 27 -5.94 -7.42 17.83
CA GLU A 27 -6.86 -6.42 17.24
C GLU A 27 -6.26 -5.01 17.32
N GLN A 28 -5.29 -4.70 16.46
CA GLN A 28 -4.87 -3.33 16.23
C GLN A 28 -5.85 -2.74 15.20
N GLN A 29 -6.51 -1.67 15.58
CA GLN A 29 -7.36 -0.88 14.69
C GLN A 29 -6.59 -0.55 13.41
N ILE A 30 -6.91 -1.32 12.38
CA ILE A 30 -6.27 -1.25 11.07
C ILE A 30 -6.86 -0.04 10.37
N THR A 31 -6.02 0.88 9.90
CA THR A 31 -6.44 1.98 9.02
C THR A 31 -6.70 1.42 7.63
N HIS A 32 -7.63 0.47 7.55
CA HIS A 32 -8.08 -0.12 6.30
C HIS A 32 -9.32 0.65 5.82
N VAL A 33 -9.26 1.15 4.59
CA VAL A 33 -10.45 1.72 3.93
C VAL A 33 -11.28 0.56 3.40
N ASP A 34 -12.38 0.23 4.09
CA ASP A 34 -13.33 -0.77 3.63
C ASP A 34 -14.03 -0.29 2.37
N THR A 35 -14.04 -1.12 1.33
CA THR A 35 -14.69 -0.79 0.06
C THR A 35 -16.17 -1.13 0.12
N LYS A 36 -17.03 -0.14 -0.18
CA LYS A 36 -18.48 -0.31 -0.17
C LYS A 36 -18.95 -1.00 -1.46
N THR A 37 -19.61 -2.14 -1.32
CA THR A 37 -20.21 -2.91 -2.42
C THR A 37 -21.73 -2.66 -2.59
N SER A 38 -22.33 -1.86 -1.70
CA SER A 38 -23.76 -1.56 -1.67
C SER A 38 -24.00 -0.08 -1.47
N GLY A 39 -25.20 0.38 -1.79
CA GLY A 39 -25.61 1.78 -1.67
C GLY A 39 -25.86 2.42 -3.05
N PRO A 40 -26.06 3.74 -3.09
CA PRO A 40 -26.28 4.46 -4.34
C PRO A 40 -25.01 4.38 -5.22
N LEU A 41 -25.23 4.30 -6.54
CA LEU A 41 -24.14 4.33 -7.50
C LEU A 41 -23.39 5.67 -7.43
N LEU A 42 -22.07 5.61 -7.49
CA LEU A 42 -21.22 6.79 -7.58
C LEU A 42 -21.56 7.58 -8.84
N GLN A 43 -21.74 8.88 -8.68
CA GLN A 43 -22.00 9.82 -9.76
C GLN A 43 -20.72 10.60 -10.08
N SER A 44 -20.64 11.11 -11.32
CA SER A 44 -19.53 12.00 -11.72
C SER A 44 -19.45 13.21 -10.79
N ALA A 45 -18.30 13.43 -10.18
CA ALA A 45 -18.07 14.51 -9.23
C ALA A 45 -16.60 14.94 -9.19
N VAL A 46 -16.39 16.16 -8.71
CA VAL A 46 -15.06 16.65 -8.32
C VAL A 46 -15.00 16.76 -6.81
N VAL A 47 -14.11 15.99 -6.19
CA VAL A 47 -13.87 16.04 -4.75
C VAL A 47 -12.60 16.86 -4.50
N LYS A 48 -12.74 17.97 -3.75
CA LYS A 48 -11.60 18.83 -3.39
C LYS A 48 -10.93 18.30 -2.13
N ALA A 49 -9.64 18.03 -2.18
CA ALA A 49 -8.87 17.49 -1.06
C ALA A 49 -8.97 18.33 0.22
N ALA A 50 -9.01 19.65 0.11
CA ALA A 50 -9.10 20.56 1.26
C ALA A 50 -10.35 20.38 2.16
N GLY A 51 -11.39 19.71 1.67
CA GLY A 51 -12.63 19.45 2.42
C GLY A 51 -12.71 18.06 3.05
N ILE A 52 -11.75 17.18 2.79
CA ILE A 52 -11.80 15.79 3.25
C ILE A 52 -11.18 15.69 4.65
N ARG A 53 -11.90 15.04 5.56
CA ARG A 53 -11.35 14.66 6.86
C ARG A 53 -10.72 13.27 6.76
N PRO A 54 -9.60 13.00 7.47
CA PRO A 54 -9.01 11.67 7.47
C PRO A 54 -9.98 10.65 8.09
N GLU A 55 -10.09 9.50 7.44
CA GLU A 55 -10.81 8.33 7.92
C GLU A 55 -9.78 7.30 8.42
N GLY A 56 -9.84 6.95 9.70
CA GLY A 56 -8.89 6.06 10.33
C GLY A 56 -7.50 6.71 10.51
N ALA A 57 -6.83 6.32 11.56
CA ALA A 57 -5.48 6.76 11.86
C ALA A 57 -4.69 5.62 12.52
N ALA A 58 -3.55 5.29 11.94
CA ALA A 58 -2.47 4.62 12.64
C ALA A 58 -1.45 5.70 13.06
N PRO A 59 -0.58 5.44 14.02
CA PRO A 59 0.49 6.38 14.37
C PRO A 59 1.29 6.79 13.13
N GLY A 60 1.31 8.10 12.84
CA GLY A 60 2.00 8.65 11.67
C GLY A 60 1.33 8.42 10.31
N ALA A 61 0.12 7.84 10.25
CA ALA A 61 -0.60 7.58 9.00
C ALA A 61 -2.01 8.19 9.04
N LYS A 62 -2.43 8.81 7.92
CA LYS A 62 -3.79 9.37 7.74
C LYS A 62 -4.30 9.02 6.36
N ALA A 63 -5.46 8.38 6.29
CA ALA A 63 -6.15 8.04 5.04
C ALA A 63 -7.28 9.05 4.76
N TYR A 64 -7.38 9.47 3.51
CA TYR A 64 -8.39 10.42 3.02
C TYR A 64 -9.15 9.76 1.86
N VAL A 65 -10.43 9.48 2.05
CA VAL A 65 -11.27 8.83 1.06
C VAL A 65 -11.97 9.88 0.19
N GLN A 66 -11.84 9.75 -1.12
CA GLN A 66 -12.47 10.64 -2.11
C GLN A 66 -13.74 10.03 -2.68
N PHE A 67 -13.70 8.76 -3.06
CA PHE A 67 -14.82 8.01 -3.56
C PHE A 67 -14.87 6.64 -2.89
N ASN A 68 -16.08 6.16 -2.56
CA ASN A 68 -16.26 4.82 -2.00
C ASN A 68 -17.69 4.32 -2.25
N GLY A 69 -17.87 3.40 -3.20
CA GLY A 69 -19.18 2.84 -3.54
C GLY A 69 -19.17 2.06 -4.86
N PRO A 70 -20.30 1.45 -5.21
CA PRO A 70 -20.48 0.80 -6.50
C PRO A 70 -20.64 1.82 -7.64
N THR A 71 -20.34 1.38 -8.87
CA THR A 71 -20.60 2.11 -10.12
C THR A 71 -21.45 1.28 -11.07
N GLU A 72 -21.80 1.79 -12.27
CA GLU A 72 -22.46 0.99 -13.30
C GLU A 72 -21.63 -0.24 -13.71
N GLN A 73 -20.31 -0.13 -13.74
CA GLN A 73 -19.41 -1.18 -14.23
C GLN A 73 -18.74 -2.00 -13.12
N LEU A 74 -18.56 -1.40 -11.94
CA LEU A 74 -17.82 -2.01 -10.84
C LEU A 74 -18.75 -2.35 -9.68
N ALA A 75 -18.55 -3.52 -9.08
CA ALA A 75 -19.19 -3.88 -7.82
C ALA A 75 -18.75 -2.96 -6.69
N ALA A 76 -17.50 -2.52 -6.73
CA ALA A 76 -16.92 -1.60 -5.76
C ALA A 76 -15.80 -0.78 -6.37
N LEU A 77 -15.71 0.49 -5.98
CA LEU A 77 -14.60 1.40 -6.21
C LEU A 77 -14.36 2.18 -4.95
N ALA A 78 -13.11 2.20 -4.48
CA ALA A 78 -12.66 3.14 -3.46
C ALA A 78 -11.41 3.84 -3.94
N SER A 79 -11.33 5.16 -3.74
CA SER A 79 -10.13 5.92 -4.05
C SER A 79 -9.89 7.03 -3.06
N GLY A 80 -8.63 7.41 -2.94
CA GLY A 80 -8.20 8.45 -2.04
C GLY A 80 -6.69 8.59 -2.01
N PHE A 81 -6.19 9.13 -0.91
CA PHE A 81 -4.76 9.23 -0.67
C PHE A 81 -4.43 8.99 0.81
N VAL A 82 -3.21 8.59 1.06
CA VAL A 82 -2.66 8.37 2.40
C VAL A 82 -1.42 9.23 2.56
N THR A 83 -1.28 9.87 3.72
CA THR A 83 -0.05 10.54 4.13
C THR A 83 0.62 9.76 5.24
N LEU A 84 1.92 9.53 5.12
CA LEU A 84 2.74 8.79 6.06
C LEU A 84 3.89 9.66 6.57
N GLU A 85 4.03 9.79 7.87
CA GLU A 85 5.22 10.37 8.51
C GLU A 85 6.45 9.45 8.29
N PRO A 86 7.70 9.93 8.44
CA PRO A 86 8.88 9.10 8.39
C PRO A 86 8.78 7.85 9.27
N GLY A 87 9.06 6.67 8.71
CA GLY A 87 8.98 5.38 9.39
C GLY A 87 7.57 4.77 9.51
N ALA A 88 6.51 5.53 9.19
CA ALA A 88 5.13 5.07 9.34
C ALA A 88 4.70 4.13 8.20
N GLN A 89 3.70 3.29 8.53
CA GLN A 89 2.94 2.48 7.59
C GLN A 89 1.46 2.55 7.98
N PRO A 90 0.50 2.47 7.04
CA PRO A 90 -0.92 2.59 7.38
C PRO A 90 -1.43 1.37 8.16
N HIS A 91 -0.90 0.20 7.86
CA HIS A 91 -1.18 -1.11 8.46
C HIS A 91 -0.06 -2.09 8.07
N PRO A 92 0.08 -3.24 8.74
CA PRO A 92 0.93 -4.33 8.28
C PRO A 92 0.54 -4.82 6.88
N PRO A 93 1.45 -5.50 6.14
CA PRO A 93 1.09 -6.14 4.88
C PRO A 93 -0.16 -7.02 5.02
N HIS A 94 -1.10 -6.88 4.10
CA HIS A 94 -2.42 -7.50 4.17
C HIS A 94 -2.91 -7.96 2.79
N ARG A 95 -4.11 -8.55 2.76
CA ARG A 95 -4.80 -9.01 1.55
C ARG A 95 -6.22 -8.49 1.57
N HIS A 96 -6.77 -8.20 0.40
CA HIS A 96 -8.18 -7.89 0.22
C HIS A 96 -8.64 -8.33 -1.18
N PRO A 97 -9.95 -8.50 -1.42
CA PRO A 97 -10.45 -9.05 -2.67
C PRO A 97 -10.40 -8.08 -3.86
N GLU A 98 -10.19 -6.80 -3.63
CA GLU A 98 -10.05 -5.80 -4.68
C GLU A 98 -8.65 -5.89 -5.33
N GLU A 99 -8.58 -5.52 -6.60
CA GLU A 99 -7.33 -5.08 -7.22
C GLU A 99 -7.03 -3.66 -6.76
N GLU A 100 -5.75 -3.34 -6.57
CA GLU A 100 -5.35 -2.01 -6.11
C GLU A 100 -4.22 -1.43 -6.95
N ILE A 101 -4.41 -0.18 -7.38
CA ILE A 101 -3.34 0.65 -7.95
C ILE A 101 -2.96 1.69 -6.91
N MET A 102 -1.66 1.83 -6.66
CA MET A 102 -1.12 2.91 -5.84
C MET A 102 -0.12 3.73 -6.65
N ILE A 103 -0.15 5.06 -6.47
CA ILE A 103 0.75 6.00 -7.16
C ILE A 103 1.41 6.87 -6.10
N VAL A 104 2.73 6.89 -6.05
CA VAL A 104 3.47 7.74 -5.13
C VAL A 104 3.39 9.19 -5.60
N GLY A 105 2.64 10.00 -4.86
CA GLY A 105 2.44 11.42 -5.13
C GLY A 105 3.54 12.32 -4.55
N GLY A 106 4.27 11.84 -3.54
CA GLY A 106 5.36 12.60 -2.90
C GLY A 106 6.16 11.75 -1.93
N GLY A 107 7.43 12.07 -1.77
CA GLY A 107 8.34 11.35 -0.87
C GLY A 107 8.92 10.07 -1.47
N THR A 108 9.48 9.24 -0.59
CA THR A 108 10.10 7.95 -0.92
C THR A 108 9.71 6.90 0.11
N GLY A 109 9.71 5.63 -0.26
CA GLY A 109 9.36 4.55 0.64
C GLY A 109 9.67 3.18 0.08
N GLU A 110 9.08 2.18 0.71
CA GLU A 110 9.13 0.79 0.28
C GLU A 110 7.73 0.28 -0.01
N PHE A 111 7.63 -0.53 -1.05
CA PHE A 111 6.44 -1.31 -1.34
C PHE A 111 6.77 -2.80 -1.22
N PHE A 112 5.97 -3.50 -0.43
CA PHE A 112 6.04 -4.94 -0.26
C PHE A 112 4.95 -5.61 -1.09
N LEU A 113 5.33 -6.57 -1.93
CA LEU A 113 4.41 -7.35 -2.77
C LEU A 113 4.84 -8.80 -2.82
N ASN A 114 4.01 -9.71 -2.30
CA ASN A 114 4.19 -11.16 -2.34
C ASN A 114 5.61 -11.63 -1.95
N GLY A 115 6.19 -11.05 -0.90
CA GLY A 115 7.52 -11.41 -0.39
C GLY A 115 8.68 -10.59 -0.96
N VAL A 116 8.41 -9.68 -1.90
CA VAL A 116 9.44 -8.81 -2.50
C VAL A 116 9.24 -7.37 -2.03
N THR A 117 10.30 -6.76 -1.54
CA THR A 117 10.33 -5.33 -1.19
C THR A 117 11.02 -4.54 -2.29
N THR A 118 10.39 -3.46 -2.74
CA THR A 118 10.91 -2.57 -3.79
C THR A 118 10.92 -1.14 -3.27
N GLN A 119 12.03 -0.42 -3.44
CA GLN A 119 12.11 1.01 -3.16
C GLN A 119 11.30 1.79 -4.20
N VAL A 120 10.50 2.75 -3.71
CA VAL A 120 9.63 3.57 -4.54
C VAL A 120 9.78 5.06 -4.21
N LYS A 121 9.50 5.91 -5.19
CA LYS A 121 9.57 7.36 -5.09
C LYS A 121 8.45 8.04 -5.88
N THR A 122 8.32 9.32 -5.73
CA THR A 122 7.36 10.14 -6.47
C THR A 122 7.33 9.80 -7.97
N GLY A 123 6.13 9.49 -8.48
CA GLY A 123 5.85 9.11 -9.86
C GLY A 123 5.81 7.59 -10.10
N ASP A 124 6.32 6.77 -9.17
CA ASP A 124 6.24 5.31 -9.31
C ASP A 124 4.80 4.85 -9.05
N ALA A 125 4.38 3.84 -9.82
CA ALA A 125 3.07 3.22 -9.70
C ALA A 125 3.22 1.72 -9.37
N ILE A 126 2.30 1.23 -8.56
CA ILE A 126 2.28 -0.13 -8.06
C ILE A 126 0.91 -0.74 -8.36
N PHE A 127 0.88 -1.99 -8.82
CA PHE A 127 -0.33 -2.77 -8.98
C PHE A 127 -0.27 -3.99 -8.07
N ALA A 128 -1.28 -4.14 -7.22
CA ALA A 128 -1.51 -5.33 -6.43
C ALA A 128 -2.74 -6.07 -6.99
N GLU A 129 -2.55 -7.33 -7.36
CA GLU A 129 -3.64 -8.20 -7.79
C GLU A 129 -4.60 -8.51 -6.64
N ALA A 130 -5.81 -8.91 -6.94
CA ALA A 130 -6.79 -9.36 -5.95
C ALA A 130 -6.20 -10.44 -5.03
N ASN A 131 -6.34 -10.27 -3.72
CA ASN A 131 -5.76 -11.15 -2.69
C ASN A 131 -4.22 -11.27 -2.70
N GLY A 132 -3.50 -10.41 -3.43
CA GLY A 132 -2.05 -10.28 -3.36
C GLY A 132 -1.62 -9.71 -2.00
N LEU A 133 -0.63 -10.32 -1.34
CA LEU A 133 -0.10 -9.79 -0.08
C LEU A 133 0.74 -8.54 -0.36
N HIS A 134 0.31 -7.39 0.15
CA HIS A 134 0.98 -6.12 -0.12
C HIS A 134 0.97 -5.15 1.08
N GLY A 135 1.86 -4.16 1.04
CA GLY A 135 1.96 -3.13 2.05
C GLY A 135 2.89 -1.99 1.61
N VAL A 136 2.74 -0.84 2.24
CA VAL A 136 3.53 0.39 1.99
C VAL A 136 4.15 0.87 3.29
N ARG A 137 5.38 1.34 3.24
CA ARG A 137 6.05 1.99 4.35
C ARG A 137 6.82 3.21 3.86
N ASN A 138 6.74 4.30 4.60
CA ASN A 138 7.63 5.44 4.38
C ASN A 138 9.01 5.15 4.98
N THR A 139 10.03 5.02 4.16
CA THR A 139 11.43 4.84 4.58
C THR A 139 12.28 6.08 4.34
N GLY A 140 11.65 7.16 3.86
CA GLY A 140 12.31 8.46 3.67
C GLY A 140 12.34 9.31 4.95
N GLU A 141 12.99 10.46 4.83
CA GLU A 141 13.14 11.42 5.93
C GLU A 141 12.03 12.48 5.98
N THR A 142 11.17 12.52 4.97
CA THR A 142 10.03 13.45 4.84
C THR A 142 8.72 12.69 4.73
N ASN A 143 7.61 13.38 4.85
CA ASN A 143 6.30 12.77 4.64
C ASN A 143 6.20 12.17 3.23
N MET A 144 5.64 10.96 3.16
CA MET A 144 5.27 10.29 1.93
C MET A 144 3.77 10.45 1.70
N THR A 145 3.37 10.66 0.46
CA THR A 145 1.96 10.62 0.05
C THR A 145 1.82 9.62 -1.10
N PHE A 146 0.84 8.74 -1.01
CA PHE A 146 0.43 7.91 -2.14
C PHE A 146 -1.08 7.98 -2.34
N TYR A 147 -1.50 7.91 -3.59
CA TYR A 147 -2.90 7.75 -3.99
C TYR A 147 -3.21 6.27 -4.15
N PHE A 148 -4.41 5.86 -3.78
CA PHE A 148 -4.89 4.50 -3.96
C PHE A 148 -6.18 4.48 -4.79
N ILE A 149 -6.34 3.44 -5.59
CA ILE A 149 -7.56 3.13 -6.34
C ILE A 149 -7.79 1.63 -6.18
N LYS A 150 -8.81 1.25 -5.40
CA LYS A 150 -9.25 -0.14 -5.24
C LYS A 150 -10.48 -0.37 -6.10
N VAL A 151 -10.50 -1.48 -6.83
CA VAL A 151 -11.60 -1.84 -7.72
C VAL A 151 -11.99 -3.30 -7.59
N MET A 152 -13.28 -3.57 -7.70
CA MET A 152 -13.83 -4.93 -7.79
C MET A 152 -14.79 -4.96 -8.95
N GLY A 153 -14.57 -5.85 -9.90
CA GLY A 153 -15.47 -6.07 -11.04
C GLY A 153 -16.82 -6.65 -10.59
N LYS A 154 -17.88 -6.32 -11.32
CA LYS A 154 -19.12 -7.10 -11.22
C LYS A 154 -18.85 -8.47 -11.85
N HIS A 155 -19.20 -9.55 -11.15
CA HIS A 155 -19.17 -10.86 -11.77
C HIS A 155 -20.16 -10.82 -12.94
N ALA A 156 -19.72 -11.22 -14.15
CA ALA A 156 -20.62 -11.47 -15.25
C ALA A 156 -21.57 -12.60 -14.81
N SER A 157 -22.85 -12.31 -14.74
CA SER A 157 -23.92 -13.28 -14.51
C SER A 157 -24.16 -14.15 -15.75
#